data_70916a5e9f6d430e1b467f0137f6e32b
#
_entry.id   70916a5e9f6d430e1b467f0137f6e32b
#
_cell.length_a   1.000
_cell.length_b   1.000
_cell.length_c   1.000
_cell.angle_alpha   90.00
_cell.angle_beta   90.00
_cell.angle_gamma   90.00
#
_symmetry.space_group_name_H-M   'P 1'
#
loop_
_entity.id
_entity.type
_entity.pdbx_description
1 polymer ?
#
loop_
_entity_poly.entity_id
_entity_poly.type
_entity_poly.pdbx_seq_one_letter_code
_entity_poly.pdbx_strand_id
1 'polypeptide(L)'
;MLSRNPKLRKLLWFVALTLLAAGSARASLFEKGDILMVQVAPDAIHFNPSPEHADFSWLVGAELLFPSRWLVGAAYFNNSFDQKCQYYYFGKSWPLDFISDNDYFKNLYFKLTGGVLLGYKEPYEDKIPFNNNGVAPGVVPGLGYQFGDFNVQLNLLGGAGLMFTFGYNVIKW
;
A
#
# COMPACT_ATOMS: atom_id res chain seq x y z
N MET A 1 -10.65 -5.89 -29.61
CA MET A 1 -9.87 -6.91 -30.35
C MET A 1 -8.94 -7.60 -29.35
N LEU A 2 -9.39 -8.67 -28.69
CA LEU A 2 -8.61 -9.38 -27.64
C LEU A 2 -7.48 -10.17 -28.30
N SER A 3 -6.27 -9.97 -27.77
CA SER A 3 -5.01 -10.55 -28.22
C SER A 3 -5.12 -12.04 -28.59
N ARG A 4 -4.60 -12.43 -29.78
CA ARG A 4 -4.50 -13.81 -30.26
C ARG A 4 -3.37 -14.64 -29.60
N ASN A 5 -2.75 -14.14 -28.53
CA ASN A 5 -1.67 -14.85 -27.87
C ASN A 5 -2.22 -15.99 -26.99
N PRO A 6 -1.97 -17.28 -27.33
CA PRO A 6 -2.53 -18.42 -26.60
C PRO A 6 -1.97 -18.53 -25.15
N LYS A 7 -0.77 -18.01 -24.89
CA LYS A 7 -0.17 -17.98 -23.55
C LYS A 7 -0.91 -16.97 -22.65
N LEU A 8 -1.27 -15.81 -23.21
CA LEU A 8 -2.01 -14.79 -22.47
C LEU A 8 -3.44 -15.26 -22.18
N ARG A 9 -4.09 -15.95 -23.12
CA ARG A 9 -5.41 -16.57 -22.88
C ARG A 9 -5.35 -17.61 -21.76
N LYS A 10 -4.34 -18.49 -21.76
CA LYS A 10 -4.17 -19.49 -20.68
C LYS A 10 -3.94 -18.83 -19.32
N LEU A 11 -3.14 -17.77 -19.27
CA LEU A 11 -2.90 -17.00 -18.05
C LEU A 11 -4.18 -16.32 -17.55
N LEU A 12 -4.95 -15.69 -18.45
CA LEU A 12 -6.23 -15.05 -18.10
C LEU A 12 -7.27 -16.09 -17.62
N TRP A 13 -7.34 -17.27 -18.25
CA TRP A 13 -8.19 -18.36 -17.79
C TRP A 13 -7.74 -18.93 -16.45
N PHE A 14 -6.44 -19.04 -16.20
CA PHE A 14 -5.89 -19.48 -14.92
C PHE A 14 -6.21 -18.49 -13.79
N VAL A 15 -6.03 -17.19 -14.06
CA VAL A 15 -6.41 -16.11 -13.12
C VAL A 15 -7.94 -16.07 -12.90
N ALA A 16 -8.74 -16.22 -13.94
CA ALA A 16 -10.20 -16.27 -13.82
C ALA A 16 -10.66 -17.53 -13.06
N LEU A 17 -10.02 -18.68 -13.28
CA LEU A 17 -10.34 -19.93 -12.58
C LEU A 17 -9.93 -19.88 -11.11
N THR A 18 -8.79 -19.27 -10.78
CA THR A 18 -8.37 -19.06 -9.38
C THR A 18 -9.29 -18.04 -8.68
N LEU A 19 -9.77 -17.01 -9.36
CA LEU A 19 -10.76 -16.07 -8.83
C LEU A 19 -12.15 -16.72 -8.64
N LEU A 20 -12.54 -17.65 -9.53
CA LEU A 20 -13.80 -18.40 -9.42
C LEU A 20 -13.72 -19.51 -8.35
N ALA A 21 -12.57 -20.19 -8.22
CA ALA A 21 -12.34 -21.15 -7.13
C ALA A 21 -12.28 -20.46 -5.75
N ALA A 22 -11.77 -19.23 -5.67
CA ALA A 22 -11.85 -18.38 -4.50
C ALA A 22 -13.31 -17.98 -4.15
N GLY A 23 -14.21 -18.03 -5.12
CA GLY A 23 -15.65 -17.73 -4.93
C GLY A 23 -16.40 -18.75 -4.06
N SER A 24 -16.00 -20.01 -4.08
CA SER A 24 -16.61 -21.06 -3.26
C SER A 24 -15.93 -21.26 -1.89
N ALA A 25 -14.70 -20.77 -1.74
CA ALA A 25 -13.95 -20.76 -0.48
C ALA A 25 -14.17 -19.46 0.34
N ARG A 26 -15.08 -18.57 -0.08
CA ARG A 26 -15.31 -17.25 0.53
C ARG A 26 -15.70 -17.29 2.01
N ALA A 27 -16.21 -18.39 2.53
CA ALA A 27 -16.61 -18.48 3.93
C ALA A 27 -15.44 -18.68 4.92
N SER A 28 -14.22 -18.98 4.44
CA SER A 28 -13.06 -19.27 5.30
C SER A 28 -11.84 -18.36 5.10
N LEU A 29 -11.85 -17.50 4.06
CA LEU A 29 -10.72 -16.59 3.78
C LEU A 29 -10.84 -15.26 4.51
N PHE A 30 -12.04 -14.83 4.84
CA PHE A 30 -12.30 -13.59 5.58
C PHE A 30 -13.11 -13.90 6.82
N GLU A 31 -12.68 -13.37 7.95
CA GLU A 31 -13.30 -13.58 9.25
C GLU A 31 -14.03 -12.31 9.70
N LYS A 32 -14.94 -12.49 10.67
CA LYS A 32 -15.64 -11.36 11.27
C LYS A 32 -14.63 -10.40 11.91
N GLY A 33 -14.65 -9.16 11.44
CA GLY A 33 -13.75 -8.10 11.89
C GLY A 33 -12.60 -7.80 10.93
N ASP A 34 -12.46 -8.55 9.83
CA ASP A 34 -11.56 -8.18 8.74
C ASP A 34 -12.07 -6.92 8.03
N ILE A 35 -11.16 -6.07 7.62
CA ILE A 35 -11.48 -4.82 6.93
C ILE A 35 -10.66 -4.72 5.65
N LEU A 36 -11.34 -4.58 4.52
CA LEU A 36 -10.71 -4.18 3.27
C LEU A 36 -10.79 -2.67 3.14
N MET A 37 -9.63 -2.04 3.05
CA MET A 37 -9.47 -0.61 2.84
C MET A 37 -8.86 -0.35 1.46
N VAL A 38 -9.35 0.66 0.76
CA VAL A 38 -8.68 1.25 -0.39
C VAL A 38 -8.02 2.57 0.02
N GLN A 39 -6.89 2.91 -0.61
CA GLN A 39 -6.18 4.14 -0.28
C GLN A 39 -5.61 4.80 -1.52
N VAL A 40 -5.50 6.12 -1.44
CA VAL A 40 -4.91 6.97 -2.48
C VAL A 40 -3.97 7.98 -1.85
N ALA A 41 -2.95 8.38 -2.59
CA ALA A 41 -2.17 9.58 -2.28
C ALA A 41 -2.08 10.45 -3.52
N PRO A 42 -2.29 11.77 -3.39
CA PRO A 42 -2.19 12.68 -4.53
C PRO A 42 -0.74 12.96 -4.90
N ASP A 43 0.15 13.07 -3.92
CA ASP A 43 1.54 13.41 -4.14
C ASP A 43 2.42 13.10 -2.92
N ALA A 44 3.75 13.19 -3.10
CA ALA A 44 4.76 13.07 -2.05
C ALA A 44 5.46 14.40 -1.80
N ILE A 45 5.75 14.70 -0.54
CA ILE A 45 6.50 15.86 -0.09
C ILE A 45 7.96 15.44 0.08
N HIS A 46 8.86 15.95 -0.76
CA HIS A 46 10.27 15.61 -0.73
C HIS A 46 11.05 16.46 0.27
N PHE A 47 11.96 15.86 1.03
CA PHE A 47 12.86 16.60 1.94
C PHE A 47 13.92 17.37 1.16
N ASN A 48 14.36 16.82 0.02
CA ASN A 48 15.33 17.45 -0.87
C ASN A 48 14.74 17.51 -2.29
N PRO A 49 13.95 18.54 -2.62
CA PRO A 49 13.41 18.71 -3.97
C PRO A 49 14.52 18.82 -5.00
N SER A 50 14.33 18.17 -6.16
CA SER A 50 15.26 18.19 -7.29
C SER A 50 14.52 18.49 -8.59
N PRO A 51 15.14 19.18 -9.56
CA PRO A 51 14.57 19.35 -10.90
C PRO A 51 14.33 18.04 -11.66
N GLU A 52 14.96 16.93 -11.22
CA GLU A 52 14.74 15.60 -11.79
C GLU A 52 13.46 14.95 -11.28
N HIS A 53 12.84 15.50 -10.23
CA HIS A 53 11.61 14.95 -9.71
C HIS A 53 10.44 15.26 -10.64
N ALA A 54 9.58 14.28 -10.83
CA ALA A 54 8.31 14.46 -11.52
C ALA A 54 7.41 15.45 -10.76
N ASP A 55 6.60 16.19 -11.51
CA ASP A 55 5.66 17.17 -10.95
C ASP A 55 4.58 16.50 -10.08
N PHE A 56 4.39 15.20 -10.21
CA PHE A 56 3.28 14.49 -9.54
C PHE A 56 3.60 13.02 -9.26
N SER A 57 3.54 12.63 -7.98
CA SER A 57 3.81 11.27 -7.48
C SER A 57 2.57 10.70 -6.80
N TRP A 58 1.65 10.14 -7.58
CA TRP A 58 0.40 9.58 -7.06
C TRP A 58 0.54 8.11 -6.62
N LEU A 59 -0.37 7.67 -5.74
CA LEU A 59 -0.48 6.28 -5.31
C LEU A 59 -1.94 5.84 -5.24
N VAL A 60 -2.20 4.60 -5.62
CA VAL A 60 -3.43 3.86 -5.33
C VAL A 60 -3.07 2.51 -4.71
N GLY A 61 -3.83 2.05 -3.73
CA GLY A 61 -3.54 0.80 -3.04
C GLY A 61 -4.75 0.21 -2.33
N ALA A 62 -4.55 -1.01 -1.83
CA ALA A 62 -5.51 -1.69 -0.99
C ALA A 62 -4.80 -2.42 0.14
N GLU A 63 -5.46 -2.47 1.29
CA GLU A 63 -5.00 -3.19 2.49
C GLU A 63 -6.13 -4.07 3.02
N LEU A 64 -5.77 -5.27 3.44
CA LEU A 64 -6.61 -6.13 4.27
C LEU A 64 -6.07 -6.08 5.69
N LEU A 65 -6.84 -5.51 6.61
CA LEU A 65 -6.54 -5.40 8.03
C LEU A 65 -7.32 -6.46 8.80
N PHE A 66 -6.59 -7.28 9.57
CA PHE A 66 -7.13 -8.33 10.42
C PHE A 66 -7.48 -7.82 11.83
N PRO A 67 -8.37 -8.50 12.58
CA PRO A 67 -8.69 -8.15 13.98
C PRO A 67 -7.46 -8.12 14.89
N SER A 68 -6.44 -8.92 14.57
CA SER A 68 -5.12 -8.96 15.23
C SER A 68 -4.26 -7.73 15.00
N ARG A 69 -4.75 -6.76 14.20
CA ARG A 69 -4.04 -5.57 13.75
C ARG A 69 -2.86 -5.85 12.79
N TRP A 70 -2.63 -7.07 12.40
CA TRP A 70 -1.79 -7.37 11.25
C TRP A 70 -2.50 -6.97 9.97
N LEU A 71 -1.73 -6.67 8.94
CA LEU A 71 -2.27 -6.30 7.64
C LEU A 71 -1.38 -6.83 6.51
N VAL A 72 -1.99 -6.98 5.35
CA VAL A 72 -1.30 -7.19 4.08
C VAL A 72 -1.83 -6.19 3.07
N GLY A 73 -0.99 -5.74 2.16
CA GLY A 73 -1.40 -4.74 1.19
C GLY A 73 -0.58 -4.72 -0.08
N ALA A 74 -1.12 -4.02 -1.05
CA ALA A 74 -0.46 -3.72 -2.30
C ALA A 74 -0.75 -2.28 -2.72
N ALA A 75 0.27 -1.60 -3.24
CA ALA A 75 0.13 -0.27 -3.80
C ALA A 75 0.77 -0.21 -5.19
N TYR A 76 0.16 0.56 -6.08
CA TYR A 76 0.68 0.93 -7.37
C TYR A 76 0.82 2.45 -7.42
N PHE A 77 1.96 2.93 -7.84
CA PHE A 77 2.26 4.36 -7.76
C PHE A 77 3.24 4.81 -8.85
N ASN A 78 3.26 6.11 -9.06
CA ASN A 78 4.30 6.77 -9.81
C ASN A 78 5.35 7.28 -8.84
N ASN A 79 6.61 6.89 -9.00
CA ASN A 79 7.67 7.40 -8.14
C ASN A 79 8.07 8.83 -8.55
N SER A 80 8.95 9.44 -7.78
CA SER A 80 9.44 10.80 -8.01
C SER A 80 10.25 10.98 -9.30
N PHE A 81 10.51 9.92 -10.05
CA PHE A 81 11.23 9.93 -11.33
C PHE A 81 10.36 9.44 -12.49
N ASP A 82 9.04 9.54 -12.35
CA ASP A 82 8.01 9.13 -13.33
C ASP A 82 8.07 7.65 -13.72
N GLN A 83 8.62 6.79 -12.87
CA GLN A 83 8.60 5.35 -13.08
C GLN A 83 7.41 4.72 -12.38
N LYS A 84 6.78 3.74 -13.03
CA LYS A 84 5.66 2.97 -12.47
C LYS A 84 6.20 1.91 -11.53
N CYS A 85 5.78 2.00 -10.26
CA CYS A 85 6.26 1.19 -9.17
C CYS A 85 5.12 0.43 -8.48
N GLN A 86 5.49 -0.62 -7.77
CA GLN A 86 4.59 -1.44 -6.96
C GLN A 86 5.23 -1.68 -5.61
N TYR A 87 4.40 -1.73 -4.57
CA TYR A 87 4.82 -2.11 -3.22
C TYR A 87 3.88 -3.18 -2.69
N TYR A 88 4.42 -4.36 -2.44
CA TYR A 88 3.72 -5.48 -1.81
C TYR A 88 4.25 -5.64 -0.41
N TYR A 89 3.37 -5.58 0.58
CA TYR A 89 3.79 -5.46 1.96
C TYR A 89 2.87 -6.19 2.94
N PHE A 90 3.43 -6.49 4.08
CA PHE A 90 2.72 -6.84 5.29
C PHE A 90 3.11 -5.85 6.39
N GLY A 91 2.33 -5.81 7.46
CA GLY A 91 2.61 -4.88 8.53
C GLY A 91 1.70 -5.07 9.72
N LYS A 92 1.82 -4.13 10.64
CA LYS A 92 0.97 -4.07 11.82
C LYS A 92 0.62 -2.64 12.15
N SER A 93 -0.55 -2.46 12.73
CA SER A 93 -1.05 -1.18 13.24
C SER A 93 -1.18 -1.29 14.76
N TRP A 94 -0.78 -0.25 15.47
CA TRP A 94 -0.88 -0.14 16.93
C TRP A 94 -1.70 1.09 17.26
N PRO A 95 -2.89 0.93 17.89
CA PRO A 95 -3.62 2.07 18.45
C PRO A 95 -2.75 2.81 19.46
N LEU A 96 -2.91 4.11 19.56
CA LEU A 96 -2.19 4.98 20.49
C LEU A 96 -3.09 5.46 21.65
N ASP A 97 -4.18 4.74 21.91
CA ASP A 97 -5.17 4.97 22.98
C ASP A 97 -4.55 4.89 24.39
N PHE A 98 -3.43 4.17 24.54
CA PHE A 98 -2.70 4.08 25.79
C PHE A 98 -2.00 5.40 26.22
N ILE A 99 -1.87 6.38 25.31
CA ILE A 99 -1.21 7.67 25.61
C ILE A 99 -2.13 8.57 26.44
N SER A 100 -3.44 8.52 26.18
CA SER A 100 -4.44 9.34 26.86
C SER A 100 -5.85 8.80 26.63
N ASP A 101 -6.72 8.91 27.65
CA ASP A 101 -8.14 8.59 27.55
C ASP A 101 -8.93 9.57 26.70
N ASN A 102 -8.29 10.62 26.19
CA ASN A 102 -8.92 11.59 25.30
C ASN A 102 -9.32 10.92 23.96
N ASP A 103 -10.52 11.20 23.49
CA ASP A 103 -11.10 10.64 22.26
C ASP A 103 -10.23 10.86 21.01
N TYR A 104 -9.39 11.90 20.99
CA TYR A 104 -8.44 12.11 19.91
C TYR A 104 -7.41 10.96 19.81
N PHE A 105 -6.91 10.42 20.93
CA PHE A 105 -5.93 9.35 20.94
C PHE A 105 -6.54 7.97 20.63
N LYS A 106 -7.83 7.77 20.87
CA LYS A 106 -8.52 6.51 20.57
C LYS A 106 -8.55 6.18 19.08
N ASN A 107 -8.50 7.22 18.24
CA ASN A 107 -8.53 7.07 16.79
C ASN A 107 -7.14 7.22 16.13
N LEU A 108 -6.14 7.56 16.92
CA LEU A 108 -4.75 7.69 16.45
C LEU A 108 -4.08 6.31 16.46
N TYR A 109 -3.31 6.01 15.42
CA TYR A 109 -2.56 4.76 15.34
C TYR A 109 -1.19 4.97 14.69
N PHE A 110 -0.22 4.19 15.14
CA PHE A 110 1.05 4.00 14.46
C PHE A 110 0.93 2.76 13.56
N LYS A 111 1.51 2.80 12.37
CA LYS A 111 1.58 1.68 11.44
C LYS A 111 3.02 1.49 10.98
N LEU A 112 3.44 0.24 10.89
CA LEU A 112 4.72 -0.12 10.29
C LEU A 112 4.46 -1.20 9.25
N THR A 113 4.93 -0.96 8.03
CA THR A 113 4.88 -1.93 6.95
C THR A 113 6.27 -2.27 6.46
N GLY A 114 6.45 -3.51 6.01
CA GLY A 114 7.67 -4.01 5.39
C GLY A 114 7.32 -4.89 4.19
N GLY A 115 8.11 -4.81 3.13
CA GLY A 115 7.77 -5.56 1.93
C GLY A 115 8.77 -5.40 0.80
N VAL A 116 8.29 -5.69 -0.40
CA VAL A 116 9.07 -5.64 -1.63
C VAL A 116 8.57 -4.48 -2.50
N LEU A 117 9.49 -3.60 -2.84
CA LEU A 117 9.30 -2.48 -3.74
C LEU A 117 9.83 -2.89 -5.13
N LEU A 118 9.01 -2.67 -6.14
CA LEU A 118 9.35 -2.97 -7.54
C LEU A 118 9.24 -1.71 -8.38
N GLY A 119 10.19 -1.51 -9.31
CA GLY A 119 10.03 -0.50 -10.36
C GLY A 119 11.06 0.61 -10.38
N TYR A 120 11.90 0.78 -9.37
CA TYR A 120 13.03 1.72 -9.42
C TYR A 120 14.16 1.14 -10.27
N LYS A 121 14.18 1.51 -11.54
CA LYS A 121 15.15 1.02 -12.55
C LYS A 121 16.12 2.12 -12.95
N GLU A 122 17.16 1.72 -13.70
CA GLU A 122 18.10 2.66 -14.30
C GLU A 122 17.38 3.89 -14.94
N PRO A 123 17.92 5.09 -14.77
CA PRO A 123 19.16 5.44 -14.05
C PRO A 123 18.98 5.69 -12.54
N TYR A 124 17.83 5.33 -11.92
CA TYR A 124 17.45 5.69 -10.54
C TYR A 124 17.48 4.49 -9.58
N GLU A 125 18.17 3.43 -9.91
CA GLU A 125 18.32 2.25 -9.03
C GLU A 125 18.99 2.59 -7.69
N ASP A 126 19.95 3.49 -7.71
CA ASP A 126 20.72 3.96 -6.56
C ASP A 126 19.92 4.77 -5.55
N LYS A 127 18.71 5.23 -5.92
CA LYS A 127 17.84 6.03 -5.05
C LYS A 127 17.19 5.21 -3.93
N ILE A 128 17.15 3.88 -4.06
CA ILE A 128 16.60 2.98 -3.04
C ILE A 128 17.70 2.03 -2.55
N PRO A 129 18.00 2.01 -1.24
CA PRO A 129 18.98 1.09 -0.68
C PRO A 129 18.66 -0.38 -1.00
N PHE A 130 19.70 -1.17 -1.28
CA PHE A 130 19.60 -2.59 -1.61
C PHE A 130 18.76 -2.90 -2.86
N ASN A 131 18.56 -1.93 -3.74
CA ASN A 131 17.90 -2.16 -5.02
C ASN A 131 18.80 -3.00 -5.93
N ASN A 132 18.20 -3.99 -6.57
CA ASN A 132 18.84 -4.82 -7.57
C ASN A 132 17.86 -5.06 -8.73
N ASN A 133 18.15 -4.53 -9.91
CA ASN A 133 17.30 -4.61 -11.10
C ASN A 133 15.85 -4.17 -10.88
N GLY A 134 15.65 -3.13 -10.10
CA GLY A 134 14.33 -2.59 -9.80
C GLY A 134 13.55 -3.35 -8.72
N VAL A 135 14.23 -4.21 -7.95
CA VAL A 135 13.67 -4.94 -6.81
C VAL A 135 14.39 -4.50 -5.54
N ALA A 136 13.68 -3.94 -4.58
CA ALA A 136 14.25 -3.46 -3.33
C ALA A 136 13.38 -3.83 -2.12
N PRO A 137 13.95 -3.96 -0.92
CA PRO A 137 13.17 -3.98 0.30
C PRO A 137 12.59 -2.58 0.58
N GLY A 138 11.40 -2.54 1.12
CA GLY A 138 10.75 -1.30 1.55
C GLY A 138 10.28 -1.41 2.99
N VAL A 139 10.53 -0.38 3.80
CA VAL A 139 9.99 -0.25 5.15
C VAL A 139 9.37 1.14 5.28
N VAL A 140 8.09 1.20 5.63
CA VAL A 140 7.34 2.44 5.70
C VAL A 140 6.63 2.54 7.06
N PRO A 141 7.14 3.38 7.98
CA PRO A 141 6.40 3.79 9.16
C PRO A 141 5.39 4.87 8.80
N GLY A 142 4.25 4.85 9.50
CA GLY A 142 3.18 5.83 9.30
C GLY A 142 2.45 6.15 10.60
N LEU A 143 1.93 7.35 10.68
CA LEU A 143 1.03 7.80 11.75
C LEU A 143 -0.30 8.13 11.09
N GLY A 144 -1.38 7.51 11.57
CA GLY A 144 -2.69 7.67 10.97
C GLY A 144 -3.77 8.01 11.98
N TYR A 145 -4.85 8.58 11.48
CA TYR A 145 -6.04 8.90 12.23
C TYR A 145 -7.28 8.35 11.52
N GLN A 146 -8.15 7.65 12.27
CA GLN A 146 -9.37 7.04 11.78
C GLN A 146 -10.59 7.91 12.07
N PHE A 147 -11.37 8.25 11.04
CA PHE A 147 -12.63 9.00 11.12
C PHE A 147 -13.79 8.10 10.65
N GLY A 148 -14.29 7.25 11.49
CA GLY A 148 -15.29 6.26 11.07
C GLY A 148 -14.73 5.31 10.02
N ASP A 149 -15.21 5.35 8.78
CA ASP A 149 -14.69 4.55 7.67
C ASP A 149 -13.55 5.24 6.89
N PHE A 150 -13.34 6.50 7.14
CA PHE A 150 -12.28 7.29 6.53
C PHE A 150 -11.02 7.29 7.39
N ASN A 151 -9.84 7.25 6.78
CA ASN A 151 -8.59 7.51 7.49
C ASN A 151 -7.67 8.44 6.69
N VAL A 152 -6.82 9.13 7.43
CA VAL A 152 -5.70 9.91 6.89
C VAL A 152 -4.44 9.40 7.56
N GLN A 153 -3.40 9.14 6.78
CA GLN A 153 -2.14 8.63 7.30
C GLN A 153 -0.97 9.40 6.69
N LEU A 154 -0.04 9.79 7.53
CA LEU A 154 1.25 10.35 7.15
C LEU A 154 2.29 9.23 7.15
N ASN A 155 2.89 8.97 6.00
CA ASN A 155 3.90 7.94 5.79
C ASN A 155 5.28 8.58 5.62
N LEU A 156 6.29 8.01 6.28
CA LEU A 156 7.68 8.39 6.08
C LEU A 156 8.31 7.49 5.01
N LEU A 157 8.75 8.07 3.92
CA LEU A 157 9.38 7.40 2.80
C LEU A 157 10.91 7.36 2.95
N GLY A 158 11.39 6.86 4.10
CA GLY A 158 12.82 6.88 4.43
C GLY A 158 13.39 8.28 4.44
N GLY A 159 14.57 8.47 3.82
CA GLY A 159 15.20 9.79 3.66
C GLY A 159 14.64 10.64 2.52
N ALA A 160 13.70 10.12 1.72
CA ALA A 160 13.18 10.79 0.54
C ALA A 160 12.12 11.85 0.87
N GLY A 161 11.21 11.57 1.81
CA GLY A 161 10.11 12.49 2.08
C GLY A 161 8.97 11.91 2.88
N LEU A 162 7.84 12.61 2.81
CA LEU A 162 6.57 12.28 3.45
C LEU A 162 5.48 12.09 2.39
N MET A 163 4.51 11.22 2.66
CA MET A 163 3.35 11.04 1.81
C MET A 163 2.07 10.95 2.65
N PHE A 164 1.10 11.79 2.36
CA PHE A 164 -0.24 11.62 2.90
C PHE A 164 -1.02 10.61 2.08
N THR A 165 -1.57 9.59 2.74
CA THR A 165 -2.54 8.68 2.15
C THR A 165 -3.91 8.90 2.77
N PHE A 166 -4.94 8.80 1.94
CA PHE A 166 -6.35 8.90 2.30
C PHE A 166 -6.97 7.53 2.04
N GLY A 167 -7.50 6.91 3.08
CA GLY A 167 -8.07 5.58 3.01
C GLY A 167 -9.56 5.55 3.31
N TYR A 168 -10.25 4.55 2.76
CA TYR A 168 -11.65 4.27 3.03
C TYR A 168 -11.88 2.77 3.19
N ASN A 169 -12.56 2.38 4.27
CA ASN A 169 -12.93 1.00 4.54
C ASN A 169 -14.14 0.62 3.68
N VAL A 170 -13.90 -0.11 2.60
CA VAL A 170 -14.93 -0.46 1.60
C VAL A 170 -15.72 -1.70 1.98
N ILE A 171 -15.13 -2.63 2.72
CA ILE A 171 -15.78 -3.85 3.19
C ILE A 171 -15.36 -4.10 4.64
N LYS A 172 -16.31 -4.49 5.48
CA LYS A 172 -16.12 -4.97 6.85
C LYS A 172 -16.87 -6.29 6.97
N TRP A 173 -16.18 -7.38 7.25
CA TRP A 173 -16.78 -8.70 7.43
C TRP A 173 -17.29 -8.95 8.84
#